data_566d3cbfcb4e30893121d6fb3d1aa997
#
_entry.id   566d3cbfcb4e30893121d6fb3d1aa997
#
_cell.length_a   1.000
_cell.length_b   1.000
_cell.length_c   1.000
_cell.angle_alpha   90.00
_cell.angle_beta   90.00
_cell.angle_gamma   90.00
#
_symmetry.space_group_name_H-M   'P 1'
#
loop_
_entity.id
_entity.type
_entity.pdbx_description
1 polymer ?
#
loop_
_entity_poly.entity_id
_entity_poly.type
_entity_poly.pdbx_seq_one_letter_code
_entity_poly.pdbx_strand_id
1 'polypeptide(L)'
;VYRGKNPVEHAAKNIRKAESLGMAVEYTTNNSSRLQAVVADQLKGFDLDVESWQVITSSVVAARMVARAVPEGSKVFVLGAQHLREEVAKQGLEVVDSAEAQPVAAIQGWYPDMSWNEMAQIAYAVEHGATYFVTNRDLTIPRELGIAPGCGSMIMAVINATGVEPVSSAGKPESAMYDEARILAALSLIHISEPT
;
A
#
# COMPACT_ATOMS: atom_id res chain seq x y z
N VAL A 1 4.63 10.85 -11.97
CA VAL A 1 3.73 11.01 -13.12
C VAL A 1 2.81 12.23 -12.93
N TYR A 2 2.36 12.49 -11.70
CA TYR A 2 1.46 13.60 -11.37
C TYR A 2 1.76 14.20 -9.98
N ARG A 3 1.26 15.42 -9.74
CA ARG A 3 1.23 16.08 -8.42
C ARG A 3 -0.21 16.47 -8.10
N GLY A 4 -0.80 15.85 -7.06
CA GLY A 4 -2.21 16.01 -6.75
C GLY A 4 -3.10 15.60 -7.91
N LYS A 5 -3.82 16.55 -8.53
CA LYS A 5 -4.69 16.33 -9.70
C LYS A 5 -4.03 16.65 -11.04
N ASN A 6 -2.80 17.17 -11.03
CA ASN A 6 -2.15 17.70 -12.24
C ASN A 6 -1.06 16.74 -12.73
N PRO A 7 -1.00 16.45 -14.05
CA PRO A 7 0.08 15.67 -14.63
C PRO A 7 1.41 16.44 -14.57
N VAL A 8 2.51 15.68 -14.46
CA VAL A 8 3.85 16.24 -14.62
C VAL A 8 4.14 16.35 -16.12
N GLU A 9 4.62 17.52 -16.55
CA GLU A 9 4.98 17.78 -17.94
C GLU A 9 5.91 16.69 -18.49
N HIS A 10 5.66 16.26 -19.72
CA HIS A 10 6.39 15.21 -20.45
C HIS A 10 6.31 13.78 -19.86
N ALA A 11 5.74 13.55 -18.66
CA ALA A 11 5.73 12.23 -18.05
C ALA A 11 4.98 11.21 -18.92
N ALA A 12 3.75 11.50 -19.33
CA ALA A 12 2.96 10.59 -20.16
C ALA A 12 3.62 10.33 -21.53
N LYS A 13 4.18 11.37 -22.17
CA LYS A 13 4.90 11.21 -23.44
C LYS A 13 6.10 10.27 -23.31
N ASN A 14 6.88 10.39 -22.22
CA ASN A 14 8.06 9.57 -22.01
C ASN A 14 7.68 8.11 -21.67
N ILE A 15 6.59 7.90 -20.93
CA ILE A 15 6.07 6.57 -20.64
C ILE A 15 5.63 5.87 -21.93
N ARG A 16 4.79 6.51 -22.75
CA ARG A 16 4.39 5.96 -24.06
C ARG A 16 5.59 5.66 -24.96
N LYS A 17 6.64 6.50 -24.89
CA LYS A 17 7.88 6.24 -25.62
C LYS A 17 8.56 4.96 -25.12
N ALA A 18 8.61 4.75 -23.81
CA ALA A 18 9.18 3.52 -23.23
C ALA A 18 8.39 2.28 -23.68
N GLU A 19 7.05 2.32 -23.60
CA GLU A 19 6.16 1.25 -24.07
C GLU A 19 6.36 0.96 -25.57
N SER A 20 6.47 2.00 -26.41
CA SER A 20 6.73 1.85 -27.85
C SER A 20 8.09 1.22 -28.17
N LEU A 21 9.02 1.20 -27.21
CA LEU A 21 10.31 0.51 -27.31
C LEU A 21 10.27 -0.91 -26.73
N GLY A 22 9.09 -1.42 -26.36
CA GLY A 22 8.90 -2.76 -25.82
C GLY A 22 9.18 -2.89 -24.32
N MET A 23 9.24 -1.79 -23.57
CA MET A 23 9.39 -1.83 -22.12
C MET A 23 8.05 -2.15 -21.45
N ALA A 24 8.03 -3.11 -20.52
CA ALA A 24 6.90 -3.29 -19.61
C ALA A 24 6.88 -2.14 -18.60
N VAL A 25 5.71 -1.55 -18.39
CA VAL A 25 5.52 -0.42 -17.48
C VAL A 25 4.55 -0.78 -16.36
N GLU A 26 5.00 -0.60 -15.12
CA GLU A 26 4.22 -0.76 -13.91
C GLU A 26 4.19 0.55 -13.11
N TYR A 27 3.07 0.83 -12.46
CA TYR A 27 2.85 2.07 -11.73
C TYR A 27 2.81 1.82 -10.22
N THR A 28 3.82 2.26 -9.49
CA THR A 28 3.93 2.03 -8.04
C THR A 28 3.58 3.27 -7.24
N THR A 29 2.77 3.11 -6.19
CA THR A 29 2.40 4.21 -5.30
C THR A 29 2.42 3.81 -3.82
N ASN A 30 2.94 4.68 -2.95
CA ASN A 30 2.85 4.53 -1.49
C ASN A 30 1.45 4.80 -0.94
N ASN A 31 0.51 5.23 -1.79
CA ASN A 31 -0.85 5.47 -1.36
C ASN A 31 -1.52 4.15 -0.96
N SER A 32 -1.97 4.06 0.29
CA SER A 32 -2.66 2.91 0.87
C SER A 32 -4.17 3.08 0.99
N SER A 33 -4.71 4.25 0.59
CA SER A 33 -6.12 4.58 0.78
C SER A 33 -6.97 4.55 -0.49
N ARG A 34 -6.34 4.35 -1.68
CA ARG A 34 -7.03 4.37 -2.97
C ARG A 34 -6.97 3.02 -3.66
N LEU A 35 -8.09 2.62 -4.25
CA LEU A 35 -8.18 1.43 -5.11
C LEU A 35 -7.26 1.56 -6.33
N GLN A 36 -6.69 0.45 -6.78
CA GLN A 36 -5.88 0.37 -8.00
C GLN A 36 -6.63 0.94 -9.22
N ALA A 37 -7.91 0.60 -9.38
CA ALA A 37 -8.76 1.11 -10.46
C ALA A 37 -8.87 2.64 -10.45
N VAL A 38 -9.04 3.24 -9.26
CA VAL A 38 -9.13 4.72 -9.13
C VAL A 38 -7.83 5.41 -9.53
N VAL A 39 -6.69 4.78 -9.25
CA VAL A 39 -5.39 5.31 -9.68
C VAL A 39 -5.21 5.12 -11.18
N ALA A 40 -5.59 3.96 -11.73
CA ALA A 40 -5.54 3.70 -13.18
C ALA A 40 -6.42 4.69 -13.96
N ASP A 41 -7.64 4.95 -13.51
CA ASP A 41 -8.55 5.92 -14.14
C ASP A 41 -7.98 7.35 -14.12
N GLN A 42 -7.30 7.73 -13.03
CA GLN A 42 -6.59 9.01 -12.99
C GLN A 42 -5.45 9.07 -14.02
N LEU A 43 -4.69 7.98 -14.18
CA LEU A 43 -3.60 7.89 -15.15
C LEU A 43 -4.13 7.88 -16.60
N LYS A 44 -5.27 7.23 -16.86
CA LYS A 44 -5.99 7.32 -18.15
C LYS A 44 -6.38 8.76 -18.47
N GLY A 45 -6.78 9.56 -17.48
CA GLY A 45 -7.04 10.99 -17.62
C GLY A 45 -5.82 11.81 -18.01
N PHE A 46 -4.61 11.27 -17.92
CA PHE A 46 -3.35 11.87 -18.36
C PHE A 46 -2.83 11.27 -19.68
N ASP A 47 -3.72 10.67 -20.46
CA ASP A 47 -3.42 10.08 -21.77
C ASP A 47 -2.41 8.92 -21.70
N LEU A 48 -2.55 8.09 -20.64
CA LEU A 48 -1.85 6.81 -20.47
C LEU A 48 -2.84 5.66 -20.61
N ASP A 49 -2.47 4.61 -21.31
CA ASP A 49 -3.24 3.37 -21.39
C ASP A 49 -2.82 2.46 -20.24
N VAL A 50 -3.62 2.42 -19.18
CA VAL A 50 -3.25 1.74 -17.92
C VAL A 50 -4.38 0.85 -17.45
N GLU A 51 -4.11 -0.42 -17.31
CA GLU A 51 -5.01 -1.37 -16.66
C GLU A 51 -4.80 -1.36 -15.14
N SER A 52 -5.85 -1.63 -14.37
CA SER A 52 -5.79 -1.58 -12.91
C SER A 52 -4.76 -2.54 -12.30
N TRP A 53 -4.50 -3.68 -12.95
CA TRP A 53 -3.50 -4.65 -12.51
C TRP A 53 -2.05 -4.14 -12.63
N GLN A 54 -1.77 -3.16 -13.50
CA GLN A 54 -0.47 -2.50 -13.63
C GLN A 54 -0.19 -1.49 -12.50
N VAL A 55 -1.19 -1.20 -11.66
CA VAL A 55 -1.04 -0.29 -10.54
C VAL A 55 -0.79 -1.07 -9.26
N ILE A 56 0.37 -0.85 -8.66
CA ILE A 56 0.79 -1.50 -7.41
C ILE A 56 0.70 -0.48 -6.29
N THR A 57 -0.25 -0.69 -5.37
CA THR A 57 -0.42 0.15 -4.18
C THR A 57 0.29 -0.46 -2.98
N SER A 58 0.68 0.38 -2.02
CA SER A 58 1.26 -0.12 -0.77
C SER A 58 0.31 -0.98 0.04
N SER A 59 -1.02 -0.87 -0.14
CA SER A 59 -2.01 -1.77 0.48
C SER A 59 -1.90 -3.19 -0.03
N VAL A 60 -1.81 -3.38 -1.34
CA VAL A 60 -1.67 -4.71 -1.96
C VAL A 60 -0.39 -5.37 -1.50
N VAL A 61 0.72 -4.64 -1.56
CA VAL A 61 2.04 -5.17 -1.14
C VAL A 61 2.04 -5.52 0.34
N ALA A 62 1.51 -4.63 1.20
CA ALA A 62 1.45 -4.85 2.64
C ALA A 62 0.57 -6.05 3.02
N ALA A 63 -0.60 -6.21 2.39
CA ALA A 63 -1.47 -7.36 2.62
C ALA A 63 -0.76 -8.69 2.28
N ARG A 64 -0.05 -8.75 1.15
CA ARG A 64 0.75 -9.91 0.75
C ARG A 64 1.92 -10.17 1.70
N MET A 65 2.58 -9.11 2.21
CA MET A 65 3.65 -9.25 3.20
C MET A 65 3.13 -9.89 4.48
N VAL A 66 1.99 -9.44 5.01
CA VAL A 66 1.36 -10.04 6.19
C VAL A 66 1.00 -11.49 5.93
N ALA A 67 0.36 -11.80 4.79
CA ALA A 67 -0.04 -13.16 4.45
C ALA A 67 1.13 -14.15 4.33
N ARG A 68 2.32 -13.67 3.93
CA ARG A 68 3.54 -14.49 3.92
C ARG A 68 4.14 -14.71 5.31
N ALA A 69 3.79 -13.87 6.26
CA ALA A 69 4.38 -13.87 7.61
C ALA A 69 3.54 -14.61 8.66
N VAL A 70 2.26 -14.84 8.39
CA VAL A 70 1.33 -15.48 9.35
C VAL A 70 0.59 -16.65 8.68
N PRO A 71 0.12 -17.64 9.44
CA PRO A 71 -0.70 -18.74 8.92
C PRO A 71 -1.99 -18.23 8.27
N GLU A 72 -2.51 -18.95 7.28
CA GLU A 72 -3.82 -18.70 6.68
C GLU A 72 -4.92 -18.70 7.75
N GLY A 73 -5.92 -17.83 7.60
CA GLY A 73 -7.00 -17.65 8.57
C GLY A 73 -6.61 -16.90 9.85
N SER A 74 -5.35 -16.46 9.97
CA SER A 74 -4.90 -15.70 11.14
C SER A 74 -5.67 -14.39 11.30
N LYS A 75 -5.93 -14.00 12.55
CA LYS A 75 -6.51 -12.71 12.91
C LYS A 75 -5.48 -11.60 12.74
N VAL A 76 -5.84 -10.58 11.99
CA VAL A 76 -5.02 -9.40 11.71
C VAL A 76 -5.79 -8.13 12.07
N PHE A 77 -5.22 -7.31 12.94
CA PHE A 77 -5.75 -5.97 13.20
C PHE A 77 -5.36 -5.04 12.05
N VAL A 78 -6.33 -4.35 11.45
CA VAL A 78 -6.08 -3.47 10.32
C VAL A 78 -6.51 -2.04 10.65
N LEU A 79 -5.53 -1.15 10.83
CA LEU A 79 -5.74 0.28 10.92
C LEU A 79 -5.47 0.94 9.58
N GLY A 80 -6.49 1.35 8.86
CA GLY A 80 -6.35 1.97 7.54
C GLY A 80 -7.67 2.09 6.80
N ALA A 81 -7.58 2.59 5.56
CA ALA A 81 -8.75 2.71 4.69
C ALA A 81 -9.39 1.34 4.39
N GLN A 82 -10.67 1.37 4.03
CA GLN A 82 -11.45 0.16 3.69
C GLN A 82 -10.73 -0.72 2.65
N HIS A 83 -10.07 -0.10 1.67
CA HIS A 83 -9.29 -0.81 0.66
C HIS A 83 -8.19 -1.70 1.26
N LEU A 84 -7.45 -1.21 2.27
CA LEU A 84 -6.42 -2.01 2.94
C LEU A 84 -7.03 -3.24 3.64
N ARG A 85 -8.18 -3.06 4.29
CA ARG A 85 -8.92 -4.15 4.95
C ARG A 85 -9.35 -5.23 3.97
N GLU A 86 -9.88 -4.80 2.82
CA GLU A 86 -10.29 -5.70 1.74
C GLU A 86 -9.10 -6.47 1.16
N GLU A 87 -7.96 -5.81 0.95
CA GLU A 87 -6.75 -6.48 0.46
C GLU A 87 -6.22 -7.52 1.44
N VAL A 88 -6.27 -7.24 2.75
CA VAL A 88 -5.91 -8.23 3.79
C VAL A 88 -6.89 -9.41 3.78
N ALA A 89 -8.19 -9.15 3.71
CA ALA A 89 -9.22 -10.21 3.64
C ALA A 89 -9.08 -11.09 2.39
N LYS A 90 -8.74 -10.51 1.22
CA LYS A 90 -8.46 -11.25 -0.01
C LYS A 90 -7.30 -12.23 0.10
N GLN A 91 -6.40 -12.04 1.07
CA GLN A 91 -5.30 -12.97 1.34
C GLN A 91 -5.73 -14.17 2.23
N GLY A 92 -7.02 -14.33 2.52
CA GLY A 92 -7.52 -15.41 3.39
C GLY A 92 -7.27 -15.17 4.87
N LEU A 93 -7.09 -13.91 5.29
CA LEU A 93 -6.87 -13.51 6.67
C LEU A 93 -8.16 -12.97 7.31
N GLU A 94 -8.34 -13.18 8.61
CA GLU A 94 -9.47 -12.63 9.36
C GLU A 94 -9.15 -11.21 9.84
N VAL A 95 -9.85 -10.23 9.31
CA VAL A 95 -9.69 -8.82 9.71
C VAL A 95 -10.48 -8.56 10.99
N VAL A 96 -9.80 -8.05 12.03
CA VAL A 96 -10.41 -7.71 13.30
C VAL A 96 -10.26 -6.23 13.65
N ASP A 97 -11.18 -5.72 14.50
CA ASP A 97 -11.29 -4.29 14.85
C ASP A 97 -10.89 -3.98 16.30
N SER A 98 -10.50 -4.99 17.06
CA SER A 98 -10.15 -4.83 18.48
C SER A 98 -8.91 -5.64 18.84
N ALA A 99 -8.08 -5.08 19.69
CA ALA A 99 -6.96 -5.78 20.32
C ALA A 99 -7.42 -6.96 21.18
N GLU A 100 -8.65 -6.91 21.72
CA GLU A 100 -9.26 -8.01 22.50
C GLU A 100 -9.45 -9.28 21.67
N ALA A 101 -9.54 -9.17 20.34
CA ALA A 101 -9.60 -10.33 19.45
C ALA A 101 -8.28 -11.12 19.40
N GLN A 102 -7.22 -10.61 20.03
CA GLN A 102 -5.88 -11.21 20.08
C GLN A 102 -5.29 -11.48 18.69
N PRO A 103 -5.15 -10.44 17.84
CA PRO A 103 -4.56 -10.59 16.52
C PRO A 103 -3.08 -11.01 16.64
N VAL A 104 -2.63 -11.88 15.71
CA VAL A 104 -1.21 -12.29 15.64
C VAL A 104 -0.35 -11.27 14.88
N ALA A 105 -1.00 -10.43 14.07
CA ALA A 105 -0.35 -9.33 13.34
C ALA A 105 -1.22 -8.08 13.37
N ALA A 106 -0.57 -6.94 13.24
CA ALA A 106 -1.21 -5.64 13.09
C ALA A 106 -0.60 -4.93 11.87
N ILE A 107 -1.45 -4.33 11.05
CA ILE A 107 -1.03 -3.56 9.88
C ILE A 107 -1.59 -2.15 9.96
N GLN A 108 -0.71 -1.16 9.81
CA GLN A 108 -1.08 0.25 9.81
C GLN A 108 -0.88 0.89 8.45
N GLY A 109 -1.96 1.46 7.93
CA GLY A 109 -1.99 2.41 6.82
C GLY A 109 -2.43 3.79 7.30
N TRP A 110 -3.07 4.54 6.40
CA TRP A 110 -3.55 5.89 6.70
C TRP A 110 -4.87 6.18 5.98
N TYR A 111 -5.72 6.97 6.64
CA TYR A 111 -6.90 7.62 6.05
C TYR A 111 -7.25 8.89 6.85
N PRO A 112 -7.99 9.87 6.25
CA PRO A 112 -8.18 11.19 6.86
C PRO A 112 -8.85 11.21 8.23
N ASP A 113 -9.83 10.33 8.45
CA ASP A 113 -10.69 10.32 9.65
C ASP A 113 -10.20 9.35 10.74
N MET A 114 -8.92 8.97 10.70
CA MET A 114 -8.30 8.09 11.69
C MET A 114 -8.41 8.69 13.09
N SER A 115 -9.03 7.94 13.99
CA SER A 115 -9.28 8.39 15.36
C SER A 115 -8.16 7.99 16.32
N TRP A 116 -8.08 8.70 17.44
CA TRP A 116 -7.19 8.30 18.54
C TRP A 116 -7.53 6.90 19.06
N ASN A 117 -8.83 6.55 19.14
CA ASN A 117 -9.26 5.23 19.63
C ASN A 117 -8.74 4.09 18.74
N GLU A 118 -8.79 4.24 17.42
CA GLU A 118 -8.24 3.24 16.50
C GLU A 118 -6.71 3.12 16.63
N MET A 119 -6.02 4.25 16.81
CA MET A 119 -4.59 4.25 17.08
C MET A 119 -4.25 3.59 18.41
N ALA A 120 -5.08 3.77 19.45
CA ALA A 120 -4.92 3.08 20.71
C ALA A 120 -5.12 1.57 20.56
N GLN A 121 -6.10 1.12 19.77
CA GLN A 121 -6.33 -0.32 19.55
C GLN A 121 -5.16 -0.99 18.86
N ILE A 122 -4.54 -0.36 17.83
CA ILE A 122 -3.35 -0.95 17.21
C ILE A 122 -2.15 -0.94 18.17
N ALA A 123 -2.00 0.10 19.00
CA ALA A 123 -0.95 0.14 20.02
C ALA A 123 -1.12 -1.01 21.03
N TYR A 124 -2.33 -1.26 21.51
CA TYR A 124 -2.62 -2.40 22.40
C TYR A 124 -2.32 -3.75 21.73
N ALA A 125 -2.73 -3.93 20.47
CA ALA A 125 -2.44 -5.16 19.73
C ALA A 125 -0.92 -5.41 19.62
N VAL A 126 -0.16 -4.39 19.29
CA VAL A 126 1.30 -4.46 19.16
C VAL A 126 1.98 -4.70 20.52
N GLU A 127 1.55 -4.00 21.57
CA GLU A 127 2.05 -4.20 22.95
C GLU A 127 1.79 -5.63 23.45
N HIS A 128 0.67 -6.23 23.05
CA HIS A 128 0.32 -7.62 23.38
C HIS A 128 1.00 -8.66 22.47
N GLY A 129 1.91 -8.24 21.59
CA GLY A 129 2.77 -9.13 20.82
C GLY A 129 2.36 -9.37 19.37
N ALA A 130 1.37 -8.65 18.84
CA ALA A 130 1.06 -8.70 17.41
C ALA A 130 2.25 -8.22 16.59
N THR A 131 2.64 -8.96 15.56
CA THR A 131 3.72 -8.54 14.65
C THR A 131 3.29 -7.30 13.87
N TYR A 132 4.06 -6.22 13.96
CA TYR A 132 3.69 -4.91 13.46
C TYR A 132 4.20 -4.66 12.04
N PHE A 133 3.27 -4.42 11.09
CA PHE A 133 3.53 -4.10 9.69
C PHE A 133 2.96 -2.72 9.34
N VAL A 134 3.56 -2.05 8.37
CA VAL A 134 3.10 -0.74 7.91
C VAL A 134 3.07 -0.65 6.38
N THR A 135 2.13 0.15 5.85
CA THR A 135 1.98 0.32 4.40
C THR A 135 3.06 1.20 3.79
N ASN A 136 3.50 2.23 4.50
CA ASN A 136 4.60 3.13 4.10
C ASN A 136 5.05 3.96 5.30
N ARG A 137 6.21 4.61 5.18
CA ARG A 137 6.80 5.46 6.22
C ARG A 137 6.83 6.95 5.85
N ASP A 138 6.01 7.39 4.90
CA ASP A 138 5.96 8.78 4.47
C ASP A 138 5.52 9.68 5.63
N LEU A 139 6.42 10.54 6.13
CA LEU A 139 6.15 11.40 7.27
C LEU A 139 5.12 12.50 6.94
N THR A 140 5.04 12.89 5.68
CA THR A 140 4.21 14.01 5.25
C THR A 140 3.38 13.68 4.03
N ILE A 141 2.24 14.35 3.91
CA ILE A 141 1.39 14.31 2.70
C ILE A 141 1.20 15.75 2.22
N PRO A 142 1.60 16.09 0.97
CA PRO A 142 1.29 17.39 0.39
C PRO A 142 -0.21 17.49 0.10
N ARG A 143 -0.84 18.56 0.57
CA ARG A 143 -2.25 18.90 0.38
C ARG A 143 -2.39 20.30 -0.20
N GLU A 144 -3.61 20.69 -0.57
CA GLU A 144 -3.90 22.02 -1.15
C GLU A 144 -3.56 23.17 -0.18
N LEU A 145 -3.77 22.99 1.13
CA LEU A 145 -3.49 23.98 2.16
C LEU A 145 -2.05 23.94 2.70
N GLY A 146 -1.23 22.98 2.27
CA GLY A 146 0.14 22.83 2.76
C GLY A 146 0.51 21.38 3.03
N ILE A 147 1.47 21.18 3.94
CA ILE A 147 1.96 19.84 4.31
C ILE A 147 1.18 19.33 5.53
N ALA A 148 0.61 18.14 5.40
CA ALA A 148 -0.08 17.45 6.49
C ALA A 148 0.73 16.23 6.96
N PRO A 149 0.48 15.72 8.21
CA PRO A 149 1.07 14.48 8.67
C PRO A 149 0.70 13.29 7.77
N GLY A 150 1.70 12.50 7.41
CA GLY A 150 1.54 11.28 6.62
C GLY A 150 1.42 10.02 7.49
N CYS A 151 1.35 8.87 6.85
CA CYS A 151 1.28 7.56 7.50
C CYS A 151 2.44 7.37 8.50
N GLY A 152 3.66 7.75 8.12
CA GLY A 152 4.84 7.66 8.98
C GLY A 152 4.72 8.46 10.28
N SER A 153 4.09 9.62 10.27
CA SER A 153 3.85 10.42 11.49
C SER A 153 2.89 9.71 12.45
N MET A 154 1.85 9.04 11.92
CA MET A 154 0.92 8.24 12.74
C MET A 154 1.60 6.98 13.30
N ILE A 155 2.46 6.35 12.52
CA ILE A 155 3.29 5.22 12.95
C ILE A 155 4.21 5.64 14.09
N MET A 156 4.87 6.80 13.99
CA MET A 156 5.71 7.33 15.07
C MET A 156 4.94 7.53 16.38
N ALA A 157 3.65 7.88 16.32
CA ALA A 157 2.84 8.00 17.52
C ALA A 157 2.65 6.62 18.22
N VAL A 158 2.44 5.55 17.45
CA VAL A 158 2.35 4.17 17.97
C VAL A 158 3.71 3.70 18.52
N ILE A 159 4.80 3.94 17.80
CA ILE A 159 6.17 3.61 18.26
C ILE A 159 6.49 4.33 19.58
N ASN A 160 6.20 5.63 19.66
CA ASN A 160 6.44 6.39 20.88
C ASN A 160 5.63 5.91 22.09
N ALA A 161 4.42 5.37 21.86
CA ALA A 161 3.59 4.82 22.92
C ALA A 161 4.05 3.42 23.37
N THR A 162 4.47 2.56 22.44
CA THR A 162 4.72 1.13 22.69
C THR A 162 6.20 0.76 22.77
N GLY A 163 7.08 1.56 22.20
CA GLY A 163 8.50 1.23 22.02
C GLY A 163 8.73 0.17 20.93
N VAL A 164 7.71 -0.27 20.20
CA VAL A 164 7.80 -1.34 19.20
C VAL A 164 7.90 -0.76 17.79
N GLU A 165 8.96 -1.14 17.09
CA GLU A 165 9.17 -0.77 15.69
C GLU A 165 8.46 -1.74 14.74
N PRO A 166 7.91 -1.26 13.60
CA PRO A 166 7.42 -2.15 12.56
C PRO A 166 8.52 -3.05 12.01
N VAL A 167 8.23 -4.35 11.89
CA VAL A 167 9.17 -5.33 11.34
C VAL A 167 9.40 -5.14 9.85
N SER A 168 8.44 -4.56 9.14
CA SER A 168 8.53 -4.33 7.70
C SER A 168 7.58 -3.23 7.22
N SER A 169 7.95 -2.59 6.12
CA SER A 169 7.16 -1.57 5.42
C SER A 169 7.03 -1.95 3.94
N ALA A 170 5.84 -1.79 3.38
CA ALA A 170 5.56 -2.12 1.98
C ALA A 170 5.97 -1.03 1.00
N GLY A 171 5.92 0.24 1.43
CA GLY A 171 6.11 1.39 0.58
C GLY A 171 7.57 1.68 0.21
N LYS A 172 7.77 2.35 -0.92
CA LYS A 172 9.08 2.86 -1.33
C LYS A 172 9.70 3.72 -0.21
N PRO A 173 11.01 3.65 0.04
CA PRO A 173 12.07 3.01 -0.75
C PRO A 173 12.33 1.53 -0.46
N GLU A 174 11.49 0.88 0.34
CA GLU A 174 11.65 -0.53 0.69
C GLU A 174 11.53 -1.44 -0.55
N SER A 175 12.23 -2.59 -0.53
CA SER A 175 12.32 -3.50 -1.68
C SER A 175 10.99 -4.17 -2.04
N ALA A 176 10.11 -4.38 -1.07
CA ALA A 176 8.88 -5.16 -1.24
C ALA A 176 8.02 -4.69 -2.42
N MET A 177 7.88 -3.38 -2.62
CA MET A 177 7.11 -2.83 -3.74
C MET A 177 7.79 -3.07 -5.10
N TYR A 178 9.11 -2.99 -5.16
CA TYR A 178 9.88 -3.27 -6.38
C TYR A 178 9.88 -4.76 -6.72
N ASP A 179 9.89 -5.63 -5.70
CA ASP A 179 9.82 -7.08 -5.89
C ASP A 179 8.46 -7.49 -6.46
N GLU A 180 7.36 -6.90 -5.97
CA GLU A 180 6.03 -7.12 -6.56
C GLU A 180 5.95 -6.58 -8.00
N ALA A 181 6.51 -5.42 -8.29
CA ALA A 181 6.56 -4.88 -9.65
C ALA A 181 7.34 -5.80 -10.61
N ARG A 182 8.46 -6.36 -10.18
CA ARG A 182 9.24 -7.33 -10.96
C ARG A 182 8.47 -8.61 -11.23
N ILE A 183 7.72 -9.12 -10.26
CA ILE A 183 6.90 -10.32 -10.44
C ILE A 183 5.79 -10.05 -11.47
N LEU A 184 5.09 -8.94 -11.39
CA LEU A 184 4.02 -8.59 -12.33
C LEU A 184 4.56 -8.34 -13.73
N ALA A 185 5.66 -7.61 -13.88
CA ALA A 185 6.31 -7.41 -15.17
C ALA A 185 6.77 -8.71 -15.80
N ALA A 186 7.31 -9.65 -15.02
CA ALA A 186 7.70 -10.99 -15.52
C ALA A 186 6.49 -11.81 -15.98
N LEU A 187 5.37 -11.75 -15.24
CA LEU A 187 4.12 -12.44 -15.63
C LEU A 187 3.52 -11.85 -16.90
N SER A 188 3.54 -10.54 -17.08
CA SER A 188 3.04 -9.88 -18.30
C SER A 188 3.86 -10.27 -19.54
N LEU A 189 5.17 -10.40 -19.40
CA LEU A 189 6.05 -10.87 -20.50
C LEU A 189 5.80 -12.33 -20.91
N ILE A 190 5.45 -13.20 -19.96
CA ILE A 190 5.09 -14.60 -20.24
C ILE A 190 3.79 -14.64 -21.07
N HIS A 191 2.81 -13.84 -20.78
CA HIS A 191 1.55 -13.78 -21.54
C HIS A 191 1.71 -13.21 -22.97
N ILE A 192 2.72 -12.37 -23.20
CA ILE A 192 3.03 -11.82 -24.54
C ILE A 192 3.79 -12.83 -25.40
N SER A 193 4.50 -13.79 -24.79
CA SER A 193 5.38 -14.74 -25.48
C SER A 193 4.73 -16.10 -25.80
N GLU A 194 3.49 -16.37 -25.39
CA GLU A 194 2.78 -17.57 -25.81
C GLU A 194 2.18 -17.36 -27.21
N PRO A 195 2.63 -18.12 -28.25
CA PRO A 195 2.00 -18.07 -29.56
C PRO A 195 0.60 -18.68 -29.47
N THR A 196 -0.39 -17.94 -29.93
CA THR A 196 -1.75 -18.41 -30.22
C THR A 196 -1.74 -19.51 -31.29
#